data_b6dce4fed9b92b4f507378b37dc9c007
#
_entry.id   b6dce4fed9b92b4f507378b37dc9c007
#
_cell.length_a   1.000
_cell.length_b   1.000
_cell.length_c   1.000
_cell.angle_alpha   90.00
_cell.angle_beta   90.00
_cell.angle_gamma   90.00
#
_symmetry.space_group_name_H-M   'P 1'
#
loop_
_entity.id
_entity.type
_entity.pdbx_description
1 polymer ?
#
loop_
_entity_poly.entity_id
_entity_poly.type
_entity_poly.pdbx_seq_one_letter_code
_entity_poly.pdbx_strand_id
1 'polypeptide(L)'
;MGKNAIISVFDKTNLDLIANFLIKKKFTIYSTGGTSQYLKGINVPHIEISKYTKQKEILDGRVKTLHPKIFGGLLGTNSKKHQREQKNQGIVIFDIX
;
A
#
# COMPACT_ATOMS: atom_id res chain seq x y z
N MET A 1 -15.28 -7.26 3.49
CA MET A 1 -14.26 -6.84 2.58
C MET A 1 -13.36 -5.83 3.17
N GLY A 2 -12.08 -6.05 3.06
CA GLY A 2 -11.12 -5.13 3.59
C GLY A 2 -11.01 -3.87 2.76
N LYS A 3 -10.64 -2.79 3.42
CA LYS A 3 -10.29 -1.55 2.74
C LYS A 3 -8.77 -1.41 2.79
N ASN A 4 -8.18 -1.05 1.67
CA ASN A 4 -6.73 -0.99 1.57
C ASN A 4 -6.26 0.35 1.09
N ALA A 5 -5.22 0.87 1.72
CA ALA A 5 -4.62 2.14 1.35
C ALA A 5 -3.14 1.93 1.13
N ILE A 6 -2.59 2.61 0.15
CA ILE A 6 -1.16 2.60 -0.07
C ILE A 6 -0.63 4.01 0.16
N ILE A 7 0.40 4.12 0.99
CA ILE A 7 0.98 5.41 1.35
C ILE A 7 2.47 5.39 1.06
N SER A 8 2.92 6.35 0.29
CA SER A 8 4.34 6.50 -0.01
C SER A 8 4.59 8.00 -0.20
N VAL A 9 5.11 8.64 0.84
CA VAL A 9 5.25 10.10 0.83
C VAL A 9 6.63 10.49 1.33
N PHE A 10 7.15 11.56 0.76
CA PHE A 10 8.40 12.15 1.22
C PHE A 10 8.17 13.05 2.42
N ASP A 11 7.20 13.94 2.32
CA ASP A 11 6.87 14.87 3.39
C ASP A 11 5.90 14.22 4.35
N LYS A 12 6.34 14.04 5.60
CA LYS A 12 5.55 13.32 6.61
C LYS A 12 4.63 14.24 7.41
N THR A 13 4.54 15.52 7.02
CA THR A 13 3.68 16.47 7.73
C THR A 13 2.24 15.95 7.76
N ASN A 14 1.65 15.89 8.93
CA ASN A 14 0.27 15.43 9.15
C ASN A 14 0.04 13.98 8.77
N LEU A 15 1.09 13.23 8.51
CA LEU A 15 0.91 11.82 8.17
C LEU A 15 0.31 11.05 9.35
N ASP A 16 0.67 11.43 10.58
CA ASP A 16 0.09 10.77 11.74
C ASP A 16 -1.44 10.93 11.77
N LEU A 17 -1.94 12.09 11.41
CA LEU A 17 -3.39 12.30 11.39
C LEU A 17 -4.07 11.44 10.34
N ILE A 18 -3.48 11.39 9.15
CA ILE A 18 -4.04 10.61 8.06
C ILE A 18 -4.00 9.12 8.39
N ALA A 19 -2.86 8.65 8.89
CA ALA A 19 -2.71 7.23 9.19
C ALA A 19 -3.66 6.79 10.29
N ASN A 20 -3.78 7.58 11.35
CA ASN A 20 -4.69 7.21 12.43
C ASN A 20 -6.15 7.25 11.97
N PHE A 21 -6.49 8.19 11.08
CA PHE A 21 -7.83 8.21 10.51
C PHE A 21 -8.12 6.93 9.73
N LEU A 22 -7.15 6.49 8.93
CA LEU A 22 -7.34 5.27 8.14
C LEU A 22 -7.48 4.04 9.02
N ILE A 23 -6.70 3.95 10.09
CA ILE A 23 -6.83 2.84 11.02
C ILE A 23 -8.20 2.87 11.69
N LYS A 24 -8.66 4.05 12.08
CA LYS A 24 -9.98 4.17 12.69
C LYS A 24 -11.08 3.71 11.74
N LYS A 25 -10.88 3.93 10.44
CA LYS A 25 -11.85 3.51 9.43
C LYS A 25 -11.62 2.07 8.96
N LYS A 26 -10.73 1.35 9.64
CA LYS A 26 -10.47 -0.08 9.40
C LYS A 26 -9.77 -0.36 8.08
N PHE A 27 -8.95 0.58 7.63
CA PHE A 27 -8.11 0.36 6.47
C PHE A 27 -6.88 -0.44 6.85
N THR A 28 -6.43 -1.28 5.93
CA THR A 28 -5.10 -1.86 6.00
C THR A 28 -4.15 -0.95 5.22
N ILE A 29 -3.07 -0.53 5.85
CA ILE A 29 -2.12 0.40 5.24
C ILE A 29 -0.92 -0.36 4.70
N TYR A 30 -0.59 -0.12 3.44
CA TYR A 30 0.63 -0.60 2.81
C TYR A 30 1.53 0.60 2.58
N SER A 31 2.80 0.48 2.90
CA SER A 31 3.69 1.63 2.79
C SER A 31 5.10 1.23 2.42
N THR A 32 5.89 2.23 2.01
CA THR A 32 7.26 2.03 1.58
C THR A 32 8.24 2.52 2.64
N GLY A 33 9.50 2.21 2.44
CA GLY A 33 10.61 2.37 3.34
C GLY A 33 10.55 3.47 4.38
N GLY A 34 10.77 4.72 3.97
CA GLY A 34 10.78 5.82 4.94
C GLY A 34 9.43 6.06 5.58
N THR A 35 8.35 5.90 4.79
CA THR A 35 7.01 6.02 5.33
C THR A 35 6.74 4.91 6.35
N SER A 36 7.19 3.67 6.05
CA SER A 36 7.03 2.57 7.00
C SER A 36 7.77 2.84 8.29
N GLN A 37 8.99 3.37 8.21
CA GLN A 37 9.74 3.69 9.41
C GLN A 37 9.01 4.73 10.26
N TYR A 38 8.43 5.73 9.62
CA TYR A 38 7.67 6.74 10.36
C TYR A 38 6.45 6.13 11.03
N LEU A 39 5.70 5.30 10.29
CA LEU A 39 4.50 4.68 10.85
C LEU A 39 4.85 3.75 12.00
N LYS A 40 5.96 3.04 11.90
CA LYS A 40 6.40 2.18 12.99
C LYS A 40 6.72 3.03 14.23
N GLY A 41 7.34 4.19 14.02
CA GLY A 41 7.69 5.06 15.13
C GLY A 41 6.49 5.63 15.87
N ILE A 42 5.35 5.75 15.22
CA ILE A 42 4.13 6.22 15.86
C ILE A 42 3.15 5.09 16.15
N ASN A 43 3.61 3.86 16.05
CA ASN A 43 2.84 2.66 16.42
C ASN A 43 1.58 2.47 15.58
N VAL A 44 1.65 2.78 14.30
CA VAL A 44 0.55 2.55 13.37
C VAL A 44 0.79 1.23 12.66
N PRO A 45 -0.14 0.26 12.76
CA PRO A 45 0.03 -1.02 12.06
C PRO A 45 0.02 -0.80 10.54
N HIS A 46 0.91 -1.49 9.86
CA HIS A 46 1.00 -1.36 8.41
C HIS A 46 1.75 -2.55 7.84
N ILE A 47 1.66 -2.73 6.54
CA ILE A 47 2.38 -3.76 5.81
C ILE A 47 3.39 -3.08 4.92
N GLU A 48 4.65 -3.46 5.07
CA GLU A 48 5.69 -2.90 4.21
C GLU A 48 5.59 -3.51 2.82
N ILE A 49 5.64 -2.65 1.80
CA ILE A 49 5.40 -3.10 0.43
C ILE A 49 6.41 -4.15 -0.02
N SER A 50 7.68 -4.02 0.40
CA SER A 50 8.65 -5.03 0.02
C SER A 50 8.30 -6.41 0.55
N LYS A 51 7.62 -6.50 1.68
CA LYS A 51 7.16 -7.78 2.19
C LYS A 51 5.96 -8.29 1.41
N TYR A 52 5.10 -7.40 0.96
CA TYR A 52 3.93 -7.80 0.19
C TYR A 52 4.33 -8.29 -1.19
N THR A 53 5.22 -7.57 -1.87
CA THR A 53 5.66 -7.95 -3.21
C THR A 53 6.79 -8.96 -3.19
N LYS A 54 7.46 -9.09 -2.06
CA LYS A 54 8.66 -9.92 -1.90
C LYS A 54 9.79 -9.44 -2.80
N GLN A 55 9.76 -8.15 -3.13
CA GLN A 55 10.74 -7.53 -4.01
C GLN A 55 11.48 -6.46 -3.22
N LYS A 56 12.79 -6.60 -3.11
CA LYS A 56 13.59 -5.58 -2.43
C LYS A 56 13.55 -4.27 -3.19
N GLU A 57 13.66 -3.18 -2.46
CA GLU A 57 13.84 -1.88 -3.10
C GLU A 57 15.18 -1.84 -3.79
N ILE A 58 15.19 -1.40 -5.03
CA ILE A 58 16.43 -1.22 -5.78
C ILE A 58 16.46 0.18 -6.34
N LEU A 59 17.63 0.59 -6.78
CA LEU A 59 17.86 1.94 -7.32
C LEU A 59 17.40 2.99 -6.30
N ASP A 60 17.84 2.83 -5.06
CA ASP A 60 17.49 3.73 -3.95
C ASP A 60 15.99 3.86 -3.75
N GLY A 61 15.29 2.76 -3.95
CA GLY A 61 13.85 2.74 -3.72
C GLY A 61 13.01 3.26 -4.87
N ARG A 62 13.64 3.55 -6.00
CA ARG A 62 12.91 4.13 -7.12
C ARG A 62 12.01 3.13 -7.83
N VAL A 63 12.24 1.84 -7.64
CA VAL A 63 11.41 0.82 -8.30
C VAL A 63 10.62 -0.01 -7.30
N LYS A 64 10.45 0.48 -6.08
CA LYS A 64 9.84 -0.33 -5.02
C LYS A 64 8.38 -0.66 -5.28
N THR A 65 7.70 0.11 -6.10
CA THR A 65 6.30 -0.16 -6.43
C THR A 65 6.09 -0.56 -7.87
N LEU A 66 7.16 -0.76 -8.63
CA LEU A 66 7.03 -1.23 -10.01
C LEU A 66 6.86 -2.75 -9.99
N HIS A 67 5.67 -3.17 -9.63
CA HIS A 67 5.38 -4.59 -9.42
C HIS A 67 3.92 -4.82 -9.80
N PRO A 68 3.61 -5.93 -10.45
CA PRO A 68 2.23 -6.18 -10.85
C PRO A 68 1.25 -6.17 -9.68
N LYS A 69 1.67 -6.59 -8.48
CA LYS A 69 0.76 -6.57 -7.33
C LYS A 69 0.38 -5.14 -6.95
N ILE A 70 1.30 -4.19 -7.11
CA ILE A 70 0.99 -2.81 -6.77
C ILE A 70 0.16 -2.15 -7.87
N PHE A 71 0.67 -2.19 -9.10
CA PHE A 71 -0.07 -1.53 -10.19
C PHE A 71 -1.36 -2.26 -10.51
N GLY A 72 -1.39 -3.59 -10.35
CA GLY A 72 -2.65 -4.30 -10.54
C GLY A 72 -3.72 -3.89 -9.55
N GLY A 73 -3.29 -3.62 -8.31
CA GLY A 73 -4.24 -3.16 -7.30
C GLY A 73 -4.70 -1.73 -7.50
N LEU A 74 -3.86 -0.91 -8.15
CA LEU A 74 -4.20 0.50 -8.37
C LEU A 74 -4.97 0.72 -9.67
N LEU A 75 -4.63 -0.03 -10.72
CA LEU A 75 -5.12 0.25 -12.06
C LEU A 75 -6.31 -0.59 -12.49
N GLY A 76 -6.62 -1.65 -11.75
CA GLY A 76 -7.76 -2.47 -12.13
C GLY A 76 -9.06 -1.70 -12.05
N THR A 77 -9.96 -1.95 -13.00
CA THR A 77 -11.27 -1.33 -12.96
C THR A 77 -12.24 -2.19 -12.15
N ASN A 78 -13.47 -1.71 -12.03
CA ASN A 78 -14.49 -2.47 -11.32
C ASN A 78 -15.14 -3.56 -12.17
N SER A 79 -14.64 -3.78 -13.40
CA SER A 79 -15.21 -4.82 -14.23
C SER A 79 -14.99 -6.19 -13.57
N LYS A 80 -15.91 -7.12 -13.85
CA LYS A 80 -15.78 -8.46 -13.30
C LYS A 80 -14.53 -9.16 -13.83
N LYS A 81 -14.12 -8.85 -15.05
CA LYS A 81 -12.91 -9.45 -15.61
C LYS A 81 -11.68 -9.01 -14.83
N HIS A 82 -11.55 -7.70 -14.55
CA HIS A 82 -10.40 -7.21 -13.80
C HIS A 82 -10.42 -7.73 -12.38
N GLN A 83 -11.58 -7.82 -11.75
CA GLN A 83 -11.67 -8.34 -10.40
C GLN A 83 -11.24 -9.80 -10.34
N ARG A 84 -11.62 -10.58 -11.33
CA ARG A 84 -11.19 -11.98 -11.38
C ARG A 84 -9.68 -12.10 -11.57
N GLU A 85 -9.12 -11.26 -12.45
CA GLU A 85 -7.67 -11.30 -12.65
C GLU A 85 -6.92 -10.91 -11.38
N GLN A 86 -7.40 -9.89 -10.68
CA GLN A 86 -6.78 -9.47 -9.44
C GLN A 86 -6.82 -10.59 -8.41
N LYS A 87 -7.96 -11.24 -8.27
CA LYS A 87 -8.10 -12.32 -7.32
C LYS A 87 -7.20 -13.50 -7.69
N ASN A 88 -7.17 -13.87 -8.97
CA ASN A 88 -6.37 -15.01 -9.41
C ASN A 88 -4.88 -14.77 -9.24
N GLN A 89 -4.44 -13.52 -9.36
CA GLN A 89 -3.02 -13.18 -9.20
C GLN A 89 -2.66 -12.83 -7.76
N GLY A 90 -3.61 -12.92 -6.84
CA GLY A 90 -3.34 -12.58 -5.45
C GLY A 90 -3.12 -11.10 -5.26
N ILE A 91 -3.80 -10.27 -6.03
CA ILE A 91 -3.60 -8.82 -6.00
C ILE A 91 -4.61 -8.18 -5.08
N VAL A 92 -4.11 -7.40 -4.11
CA VAL A 92 -4.95 -6.60 -3.22
C VAL A 92 -5.41 -5.36 -3.97
N ILE A 93 -6.68 -5.01 -3.83
CA ILE A 93 -7.23 -3.81 -4.44
C ILE A 93 -7.01 -2.63 -3.50
N PHE A 94 -6.37 -1.56 -4.01
CA PHE A 94 -6.14 -0.37 -3.21
C PHE A 94 -7.26 0.64 -3.44
N ASP A 95 -7.92 1.02 -2.35
CA ASP A 95 -9.03 1.97 -2.40
C ASP A 95 -8.54 3.41 -2.36
N ILE A 96 -7.40 3.64 -1.74
CA ILE A 96 -6.77 4.96 -1.62
C ILE A 96 -5.28 4.81 -1.91
N UNK A 97 -4.40 5.79 -2.68
CA UNK A 97 -3.48 5.75 -2.83
C UNK A 97 -3.06 6.29 -2.69
#